data_2bc27981f947b619af0916610865056c
#
_entry.id   2bc27981f947b619af0916610865056c
#
_cell.length_a   1.000
_cell.length_b   1.000
_cell.length_c   1.000
_cell.angle_alpha   90.00
_cell.angle_beta   90.00
_cell.angle_gamma   90.00
#
_symmetry.space_group_name_H-M   'P 1'
#
loop_
_entity.id
_entity.type
_entity.pdbx_description
1 polymer ?
#
loop_
_entity_poly.entity_id
_entity_poly.type
_entity_poly.pdbx_seq_one_letter_code
_entity_poly.pdbx_strand_id
1 'polypeptide(L)'
;MKQVDRTIAPEVTEYGHLEFPRPTETTVGGCGGGEVRIMSLNRCPEPVSRVTVVWPTGLMDCDRLPIASIAPAALREGTSLRSASEISSALESNGAWLAAETVQEYTLLHLYALNRRLRPVLDVLHEIIADPVFPTDRIDALRLRHAEAARQNQCKVAFVADRELRPLLTGKNHRRSRVSTPEEILSTGSDDVRCYWEMLKKDCVPTVWIAGNVTDDVMNSVSEFASGLAAAETGKNNITVKTEYSAEEKSCIVTGIEDARQAAVAMGMTVPDVSHRDHILLRMAVSALGGYFGSRLNANIREDKGLTYGIGASVRMSPQGAYLFIQAQADESYIDQVIEETANEMRGLWKIRMNDHELLAVRRNQQMRLAGMLDSPFATLDYCLAMQQTGAGIDFFDRTQDALDFSANDIARVAELYLNPDKLSVSIARKL
;
A
#
# COMPACT_ATOMS: atom_id res chain seq x y z
N MET A 1 26.50 33.57 -13.20
CA MET A 1 25.28 33.10 -12.52
C MET A 1 24.45 34.32 -12.19
N LYS A 2 23.18 34.38 -12.66
CA LYS A 2 22.25 35.45 -12.23
C LYS A 2 21.99 35.26 -10.73
N GLN A 3 22.20 36.34 -9.97
CA GLN A 3 21.90 36.34 -8.53
C GLN A 3 20.37 36.19 -8.38
N VAL A 4 19.94 35.09 -7.76
CA VAL A 4 18.51 34.83 -7.53
C VAL A 4 18.04 35.76 -6.41
N ASP A 5 17.06 36.61 -6.68
CA ASP A 5 16.42 37.44 -5.65
C ASP A 5 15.48 36.53 -4.82
N ARG A 6 15.88 36.28 -3.57
CA ARG A 6 15.13 35.41 -2.65
C ARG A 6 13.93 36.13 -2.00
N THR A 7 13.69 37.36 -2.29
CA THR A 7 12.50 38.11 -1.81
C THR A 7 11.32 37.91 -2.75
N ILE A 8 11.56 37.41 -3.97
CA ILE A 8 10.54 37.12 -4.97
C ILE A 8 10.25 35.64 -4.93
N ALA A 9 9.01 35.27 -4.62
CA ALA A 9 8.59 33.86 -4.67
C ALA A 9 8.76 33.33 -6.10
N PRO A 10 9.29 32.11 -6.29
CA PRO A 10 9.39 31.52 -7.61
C PRO A 10 8.01 31.35 -8.22
N GLU A 11 7.92 31.61 -9.52
CA GLU A 11 6.70 31.37 -10.27
C GLU A 11 6.37 29.87 -10.25
N VAL A 12 5.21 29.52 -9.73
CA VAL A 12 4.74 28.12 -9.70
C VAL A 12 4.18 27.80 -11.07
N THR A 13 4.89 26.96 -11.80
CA THR A 13 4.42 26.44 -13.10
C THR A 13 3.20 25.56 -12.85
N GLU A 14 2.08 25.86 -13.49
CA GLU A 14 0.93 24.97 -13.51
C GLU A 14 1.24 23.77 -14.41
N TYR A 15 1.02 22.58 -13.88
CA TYR A 15 1.09 21.37 -14.70
C TYR A 15 -0.11 21.35 -15.65
N GLY A 16 0.14 21.12 -16.92
CA GLY A 16 -0.90 20.79 -17.88
C GLY A 16 -1.52 19.41 -17.62
N HIS A 17 -2.28 18.93 -18.57
CA HIS A 17 -2.79 17.55 -18.52
C HIS A 17 -1.62 16.57 -18.55
N LEU A 18 -1.60 15.64 -17.57
CA LEU A 18 -0.57 14.62 -17.44
C LEU A 18 -0.99 13.36 -18.19
N GLU A 19 -0.14 12.85 -19.05
CA GLU A 19 -0.40 11.59 -19.77
C GLU A 19 0.08 10.39 -18.93
N PHE A 20 -0.86 9.54 -18.54
CA PHE A 20 -0.53 8.31 -17.87
C PHE A 20 -0.05 7.24 -18.87
N PRO A 21 1.19 6.72 -18.74
CA PRO A 21 1.71 5.68 -19.62
C PRO A 21 0.98 4.36 -19.38
N ARG A 22 0.33 3.86 -20.41
CA ARG A 22 -0.36 2.57 -20.33
C ARG A 22 0.63 1.43 -20.47
N PRO A 23 0.59 0.43 -19.55
CA PRO A 23 1.40 -0.77 -19.71
C PRO A 23 0.96 -1.55 -20.95
N THR A 24 1.94 -2.12 -21.66
CA THR A 24 1.68 -3.04 -22.76
C THR A 24 1.60 -4.47 -22.20
N GLU A 25 0.60 -5.22 -22.60
CA GLU A 25 0.41 -6.62 -22.20
C GLU A 25 0.92 -7.57 -23.29
N THR A 26 1.69 -8.56 -22.89
CA THR A 26 2.06 -9.74 -23.71
C THR A 26 1.86 -10.99 -22.89
N THR A 27 1.73 -12.14 -23.55
CA THR A 27 1.50 -13.43 -22.90
C THR A 27 2.52 -14.44 -23.37
N VAL A 28 3.00 -15.29 -22.47
CA VAL A 28 3.87 -16.43 -22.80
C VAL A 28 3.32 -17.70 -22.14
N GLY A 29 3.55 -18.86 -22.75
CA GLY A 29 3.21 -20.14 -22.12
C GLY A 29 4.12 -20.38 -20.92
N GLY A 30 3.54 -20.70 -19.77
CA GLY A 30 4.26 -21.08 -18.55
C GLY A 30 4.42 -22.58 -18.37
N CYS A 31 5.25 -23.00 -17.43
CA CYS A 31 5.38 -24.40 -17.04
C CYS A 31 4.07 -24.91 -16.42
N GLY A 32 3.47 -25.94 -16.99
CA GLY A 32 2.19 -26.50 -16.52
C GLY A 32 0.98 -26.21 -17.39
N GLY A 33 1.19 -25.57 -18.56
CA GLY A 33 0.17 -25.37 -19.60
C GLY A 33 -0.65 -24.09 -19.49
N GLY A 34 -0.52 -23.34 -18.40
CA GLY A 34 -1.14 -22.02 -18.25
C GLY A 34 -0.36 -20.90 -18.94
N GLU A 35 -0.97 -19.74 -19.08
CA GLU A 35 -0.35 -18.54 -19.67
C GLU A 35 0.06 -17.54 -18.61
N VAL A 36 1.30 -17.06 -18.69
CA VAL A 36 1.83 -15.98 -17.83
C VAL A 36 1.73 -14.65 -18.57
N ARG A 37 1.04 -13.68 -17.96
CA ARG A 37 0.94 -12.32 -18.49
C ARG A 37 2.18 -11.51 -18.11
N ILE A 38 2.71 -10.76 -19.07
CA ILE A 38 3.79 -9.81 -18.88
C ILE A 38 3.25 -8.40 -19.16
N MET A 39 3.33 -7.53 -18.16
CA MET A 39 2.92 -6.13 -18.24
C MET A 39 4.16 -5.26 -18.30
N SER A 40 4.37 -4.49 -19.38
CA SER A 40 5.58 -3.72 -19.59
C SER A 40 5.33 -2.20 -19.60
N LEU A 41 6.20 -1.46 -18.88
CA LEU A 41 6.26 0.01 -18.84
C LEU A 41 7.64 0.47 -19.31
N ASN A 42 7.77 0.73 -20.61
CA ASN A 42 9.02 1.22 -21.21
C ASN A 42 9.08 2.75 -21.14
N ARG A 43 9.75 3.30 -20.12
CA ARG A 43 9.73 4.74 -19.87
C ARG A 43 11.02 5.29 -19.21
N CYS A 44 12.16 4.70 -19.47
CA CYS A 44 13.40 5.14 -18.84
C CYS A 44 14.54 5.10 -19.86
N PRO A 45 15.32 6.17 -20.03
CA PRO A 45 16.52 6.15 -20.87
C PRO A 45 17.71 5.42 -20.18
N GLU A 46 17.73 5.40 -18.84
CA GLU A 46 18.77 4.74 -18.07
C GLU A 46 18.63 3.21 -18.20
N PRO A 47 19.76 2.48 -18.37
CA PRO A 47 19.75 1.04 -18.62
C PRO A 47 19.53 0.25 -17.32
N VAL A 48 18.39 0.51 -16.67
CA VAL A 48 17.93 -0.15 -15.44
C VAL A 48 16.51 -0.66 -15.63
N SER A 49 16.18 -1.76 -14.97
CA SER A 49 14.86 -2.34 -14.97
C SER A 49 14.49 -2.89 -13.60
N ARG A 50 13.18 -2.85 -13.31
CA ARG A 50 12.57 -3.56 -12.19
C ARG A 50 11.61 -4.61 -12.73
N VAL A 51 11.87 -5.87 -12.40
CA VAL A 51 10.96 -6.98 -12.65
C VAL A 51 10.21 -7.29 -11.37
N THR A 52 8.88 -7.36 -11.44
CA THR A 52 8.03 -7.70 -10.30
C THR A 52 7.17 -8.90 -10.64
N VAL A 53 7.33 -9.97 -9.88
CA VAL A 53 6.45 -11.16 -9.98
C VAL A 53 5.34 -11.01 -8.96
N VAL A 54 4.09 -11.15 -9.39
CA VAL A 54 2.89 -10.91 -8.59
C VAL A 54 2.00 -12.15 -8.61
N TRP A 55 1.79 -12.77 -7.47
CA TRP A 55 0.81 -13.84 -7.30
C TRP A 55 -0.48 -13.28 -6.71
N PRO A 56 -1.67 -13.66 -7.23
CA PRO A 56 -2.97 -13.17 -6.76
C PRO A 56 -3.42 -13.89 -5.47
N THR A 57 -2.55 -13.93 -4.49
CA THR A 57 -2.74 -14.56 -3.18
C THR A 57 -1.95 -13.78 -2.16
N GLY A 58 -2.61 -13.35 -1.09
CA GLY A 58 -2.02 -12.54 -0.04
C GLY A 58 -2.52 -12.91 1.35
N LEU A 59 -2.46 -11.96 2.27
CA LEU A 59 -2.91 -12.14 3.66
C LEU A 59 -4.40 -12.50 3.75
N MET A 60 -5.22 -12.00 2.82
CA MET A 60 -6.66 -12.30 2.78
C MET A 60 -6.97 -13.76 2.44
N ASP A 61 -6.05 -14.47 1.80
CA ASP A 61 -6.23 -15.86 1.37
C ASP A 61 -5.69 -16.88 2.37
N CYS A 62 -4.87 -16.44 3.33
CA CYS A 62 -4.20 -17.31 4.29
C CYS A 62 -4.91 -17.34 5.65
N ASP A 63 -5.18 -18.53 6.19
CA ASP A 63 -5.78 -18.66 7.52
C ASP A 63 -4.78 -18.33 8.64
N ARG A 64 -3.51 -18.63 8.42
CA ARG A 64 -2.40 -18.30 9.32
C ARG A 64 -1.54 -17.19 8.71
N LEU A 65 -1.84 -15.93 9.03
CA LEU A 65 -1.17 -14.75 8.46
C LEU A 65 0.37 -14.80 8.52
N PRO A 66 1.02 -15.29 9.61
CA PRO A 66 2.47 -15.33 9.67
C PRO A 66 3.12 -16.13 8.55
N ILE A 67 2.47 -17.21 8.10
CA ILE A 67 3.00 -18.07 7.04
C ILE A 67 3.11 -17.28 5.74
N ALA A 68 2.03 -16.58 5.35
CA ALA A 68 2.02 -15.76 4.13
C ALA A 68 3.04 -14.62 4.18
N SER A 69 3.35 -14.08 5.37
CA SER A 69 4.34 -13.02 5.54
C SER A 69 5.78 -13.55 5.53
N ILE A 70 6.02 -14.73 6.12
CA ILE A 70 7.36 -15.31 6.25
C ILE A 70 7.81 -15.99 4.94
N ALA A 71 6.90 -16.66 4.23
CA ALA A 71 7.27 -17.47 3.06
C ALA A 71 8.00 -16.66 1.96
N PRO A 72 7.53 -15.51 1.49
CA PRO A 72 8.27 -14.74 0.48
C PRO A 72 9.61 -14.20 1.00
N ALA A 73 9.68 -13.81 2.28
CA ALA A 73 10.92 -13.34 2.90
C ALA A 73 11.95 -14.47 3.02
N ALA A 74 11.48 -15.71 3.21
CA ALA A 74 12.31 -16.91 3.38
C ALA A 74 12.90 -17.45 2.06
N LEU A 75 12.41 -17.03 0.91
CA LEU A 75 12.91 -17.49 -0.39
C LEU A 75 14.41 -17.26 -0.60
N ARG A 76 14.97 -16.21 0.00
CA ARG A 76 16.39 -15.86 -0.08
C ARG A 76 17.26 -16.62 0.91
N GLU A 77 16.68 -17.44 1.76
CA GLU A 77 17.43 -18.14 2.84
C GLU A 77 18.12 -19.42 2.36
N GLY A 78 17.91 -19.83 1.11
CA GLY A 78 18.62 -20.91 0.44
C GLY A 78 17.80 -21.61 -0.62
N THR A 79 18.52 -22.16 -1.61
CA THR A 79 17.99 -23.07 -2.63
C THR A 79 18.74 -24.40 -2.53
N SER A 80 18.36 -25.40 -3.33
CA SER A 80 19.16 -26.65 -3.43
C SER A 80 20.57 -26.42 -3.96
N LEU A 81 20.79 -25.33 -4.71
CA LEU A 81 22.07 -25.01 -5.37
C LEU A 81 22.90 -23.96 -4.62
N ARG A 82 22.27 -23.09 -3.84
CA ARG A 82 22.92 -21.94 -3.19
C ARG A 82 22.46 -21.74 -1.76
N SER A 83 23.41 -21.41 -0.90
CA SER A 83 23.13 -20.87 0.42
C SER A 83 22.63 -19.42 0.34
N ALA A 84 22.07 -18.87 1.43
CA ALA A 84 21.66 -17.47 1.54
C ALA A 84 22.79 -16.47 1.18
N SER A 85 24.03 -16.78 1.62
CA SER A 85 25.21 -15.94 1.31
C SER A 85 25.56 -15.96 -0.17
N GLU A 86 25.47 -17.11 -0.82
CA GLU A 86 25.74 -17.25 -2.26
C GLU A 86 24.66 -16.57 -3.09
N ILE A 87 23.37 -16.63 -2.68
CA ILE A 87 22.27 -15.87 -3.29
C ILE A 87 22.54 -14.37 -3.19
N SER A 88 22.86 -13.85 -2.00
CA SER A 88 23.18 -12.43 -1.80
C SER A 88 24.38 -12.01 -2.67
N SER A 89 25.47 -12.80 -2.68
CA SER A 89 26.65 -12.53 -3.50
C SER A 89 26.34 -12.55 -4.99
N ALA A 90 25.49 -13.48 -5.46
CA ALA A 90 25.10 -13.57 -6.87
C ALA A 90 24.28 -12.36 -7.31
N LEU A 91 23.41 -11.82 -6.46
CA LEU A 91 22.64 -10.61 -6.75
C LEU A 91 23.52 -9.36 -6.66
N GLU A 92 24.24 -9.16 -5.56
CA GLU A 92 25.02 -7.96 -5.28
C GLU A 92 26.20 -7.78 -6.26
N SER A 93 26.91 -8.85 -6.64
CA SER A 93 27.97 -8.79 -7.63
C SER A 93 27.50 -8.39 -9.04
N ASN A 94 26.20 -8.56 -9.32
CA ASN A 94 25.54 -8.09 -10.53
C ASN A 94 24.85 -6.72 -10.36
N GLY A 95 25.01 -6.07 -9.20
CA GLY A 95 24.33 -4.79 -8.90
C GLY A 95 22.82 -4.92 -8.86
N ALA A 96 22.32 -6.10 -8.46
CA ALA A 96 20.89 -6.37 -8.33
C ALA A 96 20.43 -6.37 -6.87
N TRP A 97 19.17 -6.07 -6.67
CA TRP A 97 18.52 -6.08 -5.37
C TRP A 97 17.17 -6.75 -5.46
N LEU A 98 16.87 -7.64 -4.51
CA LEU A 98 15.62 -8.38 -4.42
C LEU A 98 14.87 -8.01 -3.12
N ALA A 99 13.63 -7.60 -3.25
CA ALA A 99 12.69 -7.42 -2.14
C ALA A 99 11.50 -8.37 -2.29
N ALA A 100 10.93 -8.78 -1.16
CA ALA A 100 9.75 -9.61 -1.11
C ALA A 100 8.74 -9.03 -0.12
N GLU A 101 7.48 -9.00 -0.49
CA GLU A 101 6.40 -8.56 0.39
C GLU A 101 5.11 -9.34 0.16
N THR A 102 4.27 -9.40 1.18
CA THR A 102 2.89 -9.87 1.08
C THR A 102 1.97 -8.77 1.55
N VAL A 103 1.11 -8.34 0.68
CA VAL A 103 0.01 -7.41 0.98
C VAL A 103 -1.29 -8.17 1.16
N GLN A 104 -2.40 -7.48 1.31
CA GLN A 104 -3.68 -8.14 1.61
C GLN A 104 -4.09 -9.12 0.50
N GLU A 105 -3.97 -8.73 -0.77
CA GLU A 105 -4.44 -9.48 -1.93
C GLU A 105 -3.35 -10.21 -2.71
N TYR A 106 -2.07 -9.83 -2.53
CA TYR A 106 -0.97 -10.27 -3.38
C TYR A 106 0.28 -10.64 -2.58
N THR A 107 1.05 -11.56 -3.16
CA THR A 107 2.46 -11.80 -2.83
C THR A 107 3.31 -11.28 -3.97
N LEU A 108 4.35 -10.50 -3.66
CA LEU A 108 5.17 -9.81 -4.64
C LEU A 108 6.66 -10.05 -4.39
N LEU A 109 7.41 -10.24 -5.50
CA LEU A 109 8.86 -10.24 -5.52
C LEU A 109 9.34 -9.14 -6.47
N HIS A 110 10.17 -8.23 -6.00
CA HIS A 110 10.69 -7.09 -6.75
C HIS A 110 12.18 -7.25 -6.97
N LEU A 111 12.60 -7.46 -8.20
CA LEU A 111 14.00 -7.52 -8.61
C LEU A 111 14.40 -6.23 -9.34
N TYR A 112 15.35 -5.50 -8.80
CA TYR A 112 15.99 -4.34 -9.45
C TYR A 112 17.32 -4.76 -10.03
N ALA A 113 17.57 -4.42 -11.28
CA ALA A 113 18.81 -4.81 -11.94
C ALA A 113 19.24 -3.82 -13.04
N LEU A 114 20.55 -3.78 -13.32
CA LEU A 114 21.08 -3.17 -14.54
C LEU A 114 20.72 -4.07 -15.73
N ASN A 115 20.26 -3.47 -16.84
CA ASN A 115 19.83 -4.23 -18.04
C ASN A 115 20.89 -5.21 -18.55
N ARG A 116 22.17 -4.77 -18.59
CA ARG A 116 23.30 -5.62 -19.01
C ARG A 116 23.55 -6.85 -18.11
N ARG A 117 22.94 -6.88 -16.93
CA ARG A 117 23.05 -7.95 -15.93
C ARG A 117 21.71 -8.62 -15.64
N LEU A 118 20.66 -8.27 -16.37
CA LEU A 118 19.31 -8.74 -16.09
C LEU A 118 19.20 -10.27 -16.23
N ARG A 119 19.71 -10.86 -17.31
CA ARG A 119 19.60 -12.30 -17.56
C ARG A 119 20.16 -13.16 -16.41
N PRO A 120 21.44 -13.01 -16.00
CA PRO A 120 21.99 -13.83 -14.92
C PRO A 120 21.29 -13.64 -13.57
N VAL A 121 20.69 -12.47 -13.28
CA VAL A 121 19.93 -12.28 -12.03
C VAL A 121 18.51 -12.81 -12.14
N LEU A 122 17.90 -12.87 -13.33
CA LEU A 122 16.65 -13.57 -13.57
C LEU A 122 16.82 -15.09 -13.40
N ASP A 123 17.95 -15.67 -13.79
CA ASP A 123 18.26 -17.08 -13.55
C ASP A 123 18.31 -17.38 -12.03
N VAL A 124 18.92 -16.47 -11.23
CA VAL A 124 18.92 -16.58 -9.76
C VAL A 124 17.51 -16.42 -9.19
N LEU A 125 16.72 -15.46 -9.69
CA LEU A 125 15.34 -15.28 -9.27
C LEU A 125 14.48 -16.50 -9.58
N HIS A 126 14.65 -17.09 -10.76
CA HIS A 126 13.96 -18.33 -11.16
C HIS A 126 14.30 -19.47 -10.20
N GLU A 127 15.57 -19.68 -9.87
CA GLU A 127 16.01 -20.68 -8.91
C GLU A 127 15.38 -20.47 -7.52
N ILE A 128 15.36 -19.23 -7.02
CA ILE A 128 14.75 -18.86 -5.74
C ILE A 128 13.26 -19.17 -5.71
N ILE A 129 12.55 -18.95 -6.82
CA ILE A 129 11.12 -19.22 -6.93
C ILE A 129 10.85 -20.73 -7.07
N ALA A 130 11.61 -21.40 -7.90
CA ALA A 130 11.36 -22.79 -8.30
C ALA A 130 11.72 -23.80 -7.19
N ASP A 131 12.87 -23.61 -6.54
CA ASP A 131 13.49 -24.61 -5.67
C ASP A 131 14.04 -24.06 -4.33
N PRO A 132 13.26 -23.31 -3.55
CA PRO A 132 13.69 -22.86 -2.22
C PRO A 132 13.69 -24.03 -1.23
N VAL A 133 14.70 -24.09 -0.34
CA VAL A 133 14.83 -25.20 0.64
C VAL A 133 14.31 -24.89 2.03
N PHE A 134 14.13 -23.63 2.41
CA PHE A 134 13.61 -23.17 3.70
C PHE A 134 14.32 -23.81 4.91
N PRO A 135 15.63 -23.55 5.13
CA PRO A 135 16.38 -24.16 6.24
C PRO A 135 15.77 -23.79 7.58
N THR A 136 15.64 -24.76 8.49
CA THR A 136 14.95 -24.58 9.76
C THR A 136 15.55 -23.48 10.63
N ASP A 137 16.89 -23.43 10.73
CA ASP A 137 17.62 -22.40 11.47
C ASP A 137 17.38 -20.99 10.91
N ARG A 138 17.22 -20.85 9.60
CA ARG A 138 16.91 -19.60 8.93
C ARG A 138 15.46 -19.17 9.17
N ILE A 139 14.51 -20.11 9.09
CA ILE A 139 13.11 -19.84 9.43
C ILE A 139 12.99 -19.45 10.90
N ASP A 140 13.71 -20.11 11.79
CA ASP A 140 13.75 -19.75 13.21
C ASP A 140 14.26 -18.33 13.44
N ALA A 141 15.30 -17.91 12.73
CA ALA A 141 15.82 -16.55 12.79
C ALA A 141 14.80 -15.53 12.24
N LEU A 142 14.10 -15.84 11.14
CA LEU A 142 13.06 -15.01 10.56
C LEU A 142 11.89 -14.82 11.51
N ARG A 143 11.32 -15.92 12.04
CA ARG A 143 10.17 -15.84 12.96
C ARG A 143 10.50 -15.09 14.25
N LEU A 144 11.71 -15.22 14.79
CA LEU A 144 12.16 -14.45 15.96
C LEU A 144 12.17 -12.94 15.65
N ARG A 145 12.73 -12.53 14.51
CA ARG A 145 12.73 -11.12 14.09
C ARG A 145 11.31 -10.56 13.86
N HIS A 146 10.45 -11.34 13.20
CA HIS A 146 9.06 -10.94 12.97
C HIS A 146 8.26 -10.86 14.29
N ALA A 147 8.45 -11.81 15.21
CA ALA A 147 7.80 -11.79 16.51
C ALA A 147 8.24 -10.60 17.37
N GLU A 148 9.54 -10.27 17.33
CA GLU A 148 10.06 -9.09 18.03
C GLU A 148 9.48 -7.79 17.43
N ALA A 149 9.44 -7.68 16.11
CA ALA A 149 8.79 -6.54 15.44
C ALA A 149 7.31 -6.44 15.82
N ALA A 150 6.59 -7.56 15.93
CA ALA A 150 5.20 -7.58 16.36
C ALA A 150 5.05 -7.12 17.83
N ARG A 151 5.93 -7.54 18.75
CA ARG A 151 5.95 -7.06 20.15
C ARG A 151 6.18 -5.56 20.21
N GLN A 152 7.18 -5.05 19.49
CA GLN A 152 7.46 -3.62 19.43
C GLN A 152 6.28 -2.82 18.87
N ASN A 153 5.55 -3.35 17.88
CA ASN A 153 4.37 -2.69 17.35
C ASN A 153 3.23 -2.66 18.37
N GLN A 154 3.07 -3.68 19.20
CA GLN A 154 2.07 -3.71 20.29
C GLN A 154 2.31 -2.64 21.38
N CYS A 155 3.54 -2.11 21.49
CA CYS A 155 3.87 -1.01 22.39
C CYS A 155 3.64 0.38 21.77
N LYS A 156 3.36 0.46 20.46
CA LYS A 156 3.16 1.74 19.75
C LYS A 156 1.68 2.13 19.79
N VAL A 157 1.34 3.20 20.51
CA VAL A 157 -0.04 3.70 20.64
C VAL A 157 -0.74 3.90 19.29
N ALA A 158 -0.02 4.44 18.28
CA ALA A 158 -0.59 4.65 16.95
C ALA A 158 -0.96 3.33 16.25
N PHE A 159 -0.11 2.29 16.37
CA PHE A 159 -0.38 0.96 15.82
C PHE A 159 -1.59 0.31 16.50
N VAL A 160 -1.65 0.39 17.85
CA VAL A 160 -2.75 -0.20 18.62
C VAL A 160 -4.06 0.51 18.30
N ALA A 161 -4.09 1.84 18.25
CA ALA A 161 -5.28 2.58 17.87
C ALA A 161 -5.79 2.20 16.46
N ASP A 162 -4.91 2.08 15.46
CA ASP A 162 -5.28 1.63 14.11
C ASP A 162 -5.79 0.17 14.11
N ARG A 163 -5.10 -0.72 14.82
CA ARG A 163 -5.48 -2.13 14.93
C ARG A 163 -6.89 -2.32 15.50
N GLU A 164 -7.20 -1.62 16.59
CA GLU A 164 -8.50 -1.74 17.27
C GLU A 164 -9.64 -1.03 16.50
N LEU A 165 -9.32 -0.02 15.68
CA LEU A 165 -10.31 0.63 14.83
C LEU A 165 -10.80 -0.26 13.68
N ARG A 166 -9.90 -1.06 13.07
CA ARG A 166 -10.21 -1.84 11.86
C ARG A 166 -11.43 -2.76 12.01
N PRO A 167 -11.56 -3.57 13.09
CA PRO A 167 -12.74 -4.43 13.29
C PRO A 167 -14.06 -3.66 13.33
N LEU A 168 -14.05 -2.42 13.84
CA LEU A 168 -15.24 -1.58 13.89
C LEU A 168 -15.70 -1.13 12.50
N LEU A 169 -14.77 -0.99 11.56
CA LEU A 169 -15.02 -0.49 10.20
C LEU A 169 -15.22 -1.60 9.17
N THR A 170 -14.54 -2.73 9.36
CA THR A 170 -14.56 -3.84 8.38
C THR A 170 -15.40 -5.02 8.85
N GLY A 171 -15.68 -5.10 10.14
CA GLY A 171 -16.34 -6.23 10.81
C GLY A 171 -15.33 -7.07 11.62
N LYS A 172 -15.76 -7.52 12.80
CA LYS A 172 -14.92 -8.27 13.76
C LYS A 172 -14.25 -9.52 13.17
N ASN A 173 -14.97 -10.22 12.31
CA ASN A 173 -14.50 -11.46 11.69
C ASN A 173 -13.90 -11.25 10.29
N HIS A 174 -13.81 -10.02 9.85
CA HIS A 174 -13.25 -9.73 8.53
C HIS A 174 -11.75 -9.97 8.52
N ARG A 175 -11.23 -10.70 7.51
CA ARG A 175 -9.81 -11.09 7.46
C ARG A 175 -8.86 -9.89 7.45
N ARG A 176 -9.28 -8.75 6.88
CA ARG A 176 -8.49 -7.51 6.84
C ARG A 176 -8.26 -6.87 8.21
N SER A 177 -9.10 -7.17 9.21
CA SER A 177 -8.92 -6.70 10.58
C SER A 177 -7.90 -7.51 11.38
N ARG A 178 -7.52 -8.71 10.89
CA ARG A 178 -6.59 -9.60 11.60
C ARG A 178 -5.17 -9.05 11.60
N VAL A 179 -4.48 -9.27 12.71
CA VAL A 179 -3.05 -8.97 12.91
C VAL A 179 -2.41 -10.17 13.58
N SER A 180 -1.26 -10.60 13.09
CA SER A 180 -0.51 -11.71 13.69
C SER A 180 -0.03 -11.39 15.10
N THR A 181 -0.20 -12.30 16.03
CA THR A 181 0.41 -12.21 17.36
C THR A 181 1.84 -12.74 17.35
N PRO A 182 2.70 -12.33 18.31
CA PRO A 182 4.05 -12.90 18.45
C PRO A 182 4.04 -14.43 18.59
N GLU A 183 3.05 -14.99 19.31
CA GLU A 183 2.89 -16.42 19.55
C GLU A 183 2.54 -17.18 18.26
N GLU A 184 1.61 -16.63 17.45
CA GLU A 184 1.28 -17.17 16.13
C GLU A 184 2.51 -17.16 15.21
N ILE A 185 3.30 -16.08 15.22
CA ILE A 185 4.53 -15.95 14.44
C ILE A 185 5.54 -17.02 14.88
N LEU A 186 5.78 -17.17 16.19
CA LEU A 186 6.72 -18.14 16.72
C LEU A 186 6.28 -19.60 16.49
N SER A 187 5.00 -19.85 16.28
CA SER A 187 4.48 -21.20 15.97
C SER A 187 4.66 -21.61 14.50
N THR A 188 5.15 -20.71 13.63
CA THR A 188 5.36 -20.99 12.20
C THR A 188 6.62 -21.82 11.99
N GLY A 189 6.50 -23.00 11.41
CA GLY A 189 7.60 -23.90 11.11
C GLY A 189 8.05 -23.84 9.65
N SER A 190 9.21 -24.45 9.36
CA SER A 190 9.76 -24.59 8.02
C SER A 190 8.80 -25.33 7.07
N ASP A 191 8.14 -26.40 7.57
CA ASP A 191 7.19 -27.17 6.77
C ASP A 191 5.92 -26.36 6.43
N ASP A 192 5.43 -25.52 7.34
CA ASP A 192 4.30 -24.62 7.07
C ASP A 192 4.63 -23.68 5.90
N VAL A 193 5.83 -23.08 5.94
CA VAL A 193 6.32 -22.15 4.92
C VAL A 193 6.47 -22.86 3.57
N ARG A 194 7.06 -24.08 3.58
CA ARG A 194 7.22 -24.91 2.39
C ARG A 194 5.87 -25.27 1.77
N CYS A 195 4.96 -25.78 2.57
CA CYS A 195 3.62 -26.17 2.09
C CYS A 195 2.87 -24.99 1.48
N TYR A 196 2.96 -23.80 2.09
CA TYR A 196 2.34 -22.60 1.57
C TYR A 196 2.94 -22.18 0.23
N TRP A 197 4.29 -22.21 0.10
CA TRP A 197 4.95 -21.85 -1.15
C TRP A 197 4.64 -22.80 -2.29
N GLU A 198 4.63 -24.11 -2.02
CA GLU A 198 4.23 -25.13 -3.00
C GLU A 198 2.77 -24.97 -3.44
N MET A 199 1.87 -24.71 -2.50
CA MET A 199 0.46 -24.41 -2.80
C MET A 199 0.35 -23.17 -3.70
N LEU A 200 1.08 -22.08 -3.37
CA LEU A 200 1.06 -20.85 -4.16
C LEU A 200 1.55 -21.10 -5.60
N LYS A 201 2.66 -21.81 -5.78
CA LYS A 201 3.18 -22.17 -7.11
C LYS A 201 2.21 -23.04 -7.92
N LYS A 202 1.52 -23.96 -7.26
CA LYS A 202 0.59 -24.90 -7.89
C LYS A 202 -0.75 -24.27 -8.26
N ASP A 203 -1.30 -23.46 -7.35
CA ASP A 203 -2.70 -23.02 -7.43
C ASP A 203 -2.85 -21.59 -8.00
N CYS A 204 -1.74 -20.85 -8.17
CA CYS A 204 -1.77 -19.48 -8.67
C CYS A 204 -0.95 -19.33 -9.95
N VAL A 205 -1.47 -18.52 -10.87
CA VAL A 205 -0.74 -18.07 -12.06
C VAL A 205 -0.17 -16.68 -11.77
N PRO A 206 1.17 -16.50 -11.79
CA PRO A 206 1.75 -15.19 -11.57
C PRO A 206 1.56 -14.26 -12.76
N THR A 207 1.58 -12.95 -12.50
CA THR A 207 1.76 -11.91 -13.52
C THR A 207 3.15 -11.32 -13.33
N VAL A 208 3.89 -11.14 -14.43
CA VAL A 208 5.20 -10.50 -14.41
C VAL A 208 5.06 -9.06 -14.88
N TRP A 209 5.52 -8.12 -14.06
CA TRP A 209 5.63 -6.72 -14.44
C TRP A 209 7.07 -6.37 -14.71
N ILE A 210 7.31 -5.57 -15.76
CA ILE A 210 8.63 -4.99 -16.08
C ILE A 210 8.49 -3.49 -16.28
N ALA A 211 9.28 -2.70 -15.58
CA ALA A 211 9.36 -1.26 -15.75
C ALA A 211 10.81 -0.80 -15.84
N GLY A 212 11.09 0.20 -16.69
CA GLY A 212 12.42 0.74 -16.88
C GLY A 212 12.73 0.99 -18.34
N ASN A 213 13.99 0.75 -18.74
CA ASN A 213 14.42 0.75 -20.14
C ASN A 213 14.18 -0.64 -20.74
N VAL A 214 12.99 -0.88 -21.25
CA VAL A 214 12.55 -2.18 -21.76
C VAL A 214 12.89 -2.29 -23.24
N THR A 215 14.14 -2.69 -23.53
CA THR A 215 14.58 -3.03 -24.89
C THR A 215 14.09 -4.41 -25.30
N ASP A 216 14.23 -4.79 -26.59
CA ASP A 216 13.89 -6.11 -27.09
C ASP A 216 14.68 -7.21 -26.36
N ASP A 217 15.98 -7.00 -26.06
CA ASP A 217 16.81 -7.94 -25.31
C ASP A 217 16.31 -8.13 -23.86
N VAL A 218 15.88 -7.04 -23.22
CA VAL A 218 15.26 -7.06 -21.88
C VAL A 218 13.95 -7.84 -21.93
N MET A 219 13.10 -7.54 -22.92
CA MET A 219 11.82 -8.21 -23.08
C MET A 219 11.98 -9.71 -23.37
N ASN A 220 12.94 -10.09 -24.22
CA ASN A 220 13.26 -11.49 -24.49
C ASN A 220 13.72 -12.22 -23.21
N SER A 221 14.59 -11.60 -22.42
CA SER A 221 15.06 -12.18 -21.15
C SER A 221 13.91 -12.36 -20.14
N VAL A 222 13.00 -11.39 -20.05
CA VAL A 222 11.82 -11.46 -19.17
C VAL A 222 10.83 -12.50 -19.68
N SER A 223 10.65 -12.61 -20.99
CA SER A 223 9.75 -13.62 -21.60
C SER A 223 10.26 -15.04 -21.35
N GLU A 224 11.57 -15.28 -21.51
CA GLU A 224 12.21 -16.54 -21.17
C GLU A 224 12.05 -16.89 -19.68
N PHE A 225 12.32 -15.94 -18.79
CA PHE A 225 12.07 -16.09 -17.36
C PHE A 225 10.61 -16.41 -17.04
N ALA A 226 9.66 -15.64 -17.59
CA ALA A 226 8.24 -15.83 -17.34
C ALA A 226 7.74 -17.21 -17.83
N SER A 227 8.26 -17.69 -18.97
CA SER A 227 7.93 -19.04 -19.48
C SER A 227 8.42 -20.18 -18.59
N GLY A 228 9.44 -19.93 -17.78
CA GLY A 228 9.93 -20.88 -16.76
C GLY A 228 9.09 -20.92 -15.48
N LEU A 229 8.20 -19.94 -15.25
CA LEU A 229 7.38 -19.91 -14.05
C LEU A 229 6.28 -20.98 -14.10
N ALA A 230 6.00 -21.58 -12.93
CA ALA A 230 4.88 -22.50 -12.78
C ALA A 230 3.55 -21.74 -13.00
N ALA A 231 2.74 -22.23 -13.92
CA ALA A 231 1.43 -21.67 -14.27
C ALA A 231 0.50 -22.81 -14.67
N ALA A 232 -0.36 -23.22 -13.75
CA ALA A 232 -1.36 -24.24 -14.05
C ALA A 232 -2.46 -23.67 -14.97
N GLU A 233 -2.95 -24.46 -15.92
CA GLU A 233 -4.01 -24.05 -16.86
C GLU A 233 -5.28 -23.55 -16.13
N THR A 234 -5.61 -24.15 -14.99
CA THR A 234 -6.75 -23.79 -14.14
C THR A 234 -6.37 -22.99 -12.90
N GLY A 235 -5.13 -22.46 -12.85
CA GLY A 235 -4.63 -21.70 -11.70
C GLY A 235 -5.36 -20.37 -11.50
N LYS A 236 -5.43 -19.93 -10.25
CA LYS A 236 -5.98 -18.62 -9.88
C LYS A 236 -5.11 -17.50 -10.47
N ASN A 237 -5.67 -16.66 -11.33
CA ASN A 237 -4.97 -15.56 -12.00
C ASN A 237 -5.48 -14.16 -11.58
N ASN A 238 -6.51 -14.08 -10.72
CA ASN A 238 -7.10 -12.86 -10.22
C ASN A 238 -7.43 -12.98 -8.73
N ILE A 239 -7.49 -11.84 -8.04
CA ILE A 239 -8.00 -11.80 -6.67
C ILE A 239 -9.48 -12.19 -6.63
N THR A 240 -9.87 -12.87 -5.56
CA THR A 240 -11.26 -13.19 -5.29
C THR A 240 -11.75 -12.29 -4.16
N VAL A 241 -12.72 -11.42 -4.44
CA VAL A 241 -13.39 -10.63 -3.41
C VAL A 241 -14.29 -11.56 -2.62
N LYS A 242 -13.97 -11.78 -1.35
CA LYS A 242 -14.67 -12.78 -0.52
C LYS A 242 -15.78 -12.19 0.36
N THR A 243 -15.61 -10.97 0.83
CA THR A 243 -16.49 -10.39 1.84
C THR A 243 -16.46 -8.87 1.74
N GLU A 244 -17.63 -8.23 1.77
CA GLU A 244 -17.72 -6.78 1.89
C GLU A 244 -17.55 -6.33 3.36
N TYR A 245 -17.25 -5.05 3.56
CA TYR A 245 -17.18 -4.48 4.88
C TYR A 245 -18.54 -4.47 5.56
N SER A 246 -18.57 -4.90 6.83
CA SER A 246 -19.73 -4.85 7.70
C SER A 246 -19.36 -4.00 8.92
N ALA A 247 -19.44 -2.67 8.76
CA ALA A 247 -19.15 -1.75 9.85
C ALA A 247 -20.17 -1.93 10.99
N GLU A 248 -19.67 -1.86 12.22
CA GLU A 248 -20.55 -1.73 13.39
C GLU A 248 -21.15 -0.33 13.44
N GLU A 249 -22.26 -0.17 14.20
CA GLU A 249 -22.71 1.16 14.60
C GLU A 249 -21.59 1.89 15.35
N LYS A 250 -21.63 3.24 15.34
CA LYS A 250 -20.66 4.09 16.02
C LYS A 250 -20.21 3.50 17.35
N SER A 251 -18.92 3.24 17.47
CA SER A 251 -18.34 2.58 18.64
C SER A 251 -17.09 3.33 19.11
N CYS A 252 -16.83 3.25 20.42
CA CYS A 252 -15.59 3.78 21.00
C CYS A 252 -14.89 2.66 21.78
N ILE A 253 -13.61 2.44 21.47
CA ILE A 253 -12.74 1.49 22.17
C ILE A 253 -11.57 2.25 22.79
N VAL A 254 -11.26 1.93 24.06
CA VAL A 254 -10.08 2.45 24.76
C VAL A 254 -9.20 1.27 25.14
N THR A 255 -7.93 1.32 24.72
CA THR A 255 -6.93 0.26 25.00
C THR A 255 -5.78 0.83 25.82
N GLY A 256 -5.49 0.20 26.95
CA GLY A 256 -4.36 0.56 27.81
C GLY A 256 -3.05 -0.07 27.33
N ILE A 257 -1.95 0.70 27.41
CA ILE A 257 -0.58 0.27 27.12
C ILE A 257 0.31 0.67 28.29
N GLU A 258 0.99 -0.30 28.91
CA GLU A 258 1.68 -0.16 30.20
C GLU A 258 2.70 1.00 30.24
N ASP A 259 3.55 1.13 29.22
CA ASP A 259 4.63 2.12 29.17
C ASP A 259 4.38 3.26 28.18
N ALA A 260 3.13 3.53 27.83
CA ALA A 260 2.84 4.60 26.88
C ALA A 260 3.20 5.98 27.46
N ARG A 261 3.92 6.78 26.67
CA ARG A 261 4.27 8.18 27.00
C ARG A 261 3.32 9.21 26.41
N GLN A 262 2.57 8.81 25.40
CA GLN A 262 1.57 9.61 24.69
C GLN A 262 0.35 8.73 24.48
N ALA A 263 -0.75 9.36 24.12
CA ALA A 263 -1.91 8.68 23.60
C ALA A 263 -2.01 8.81 22.07
N ALA A 264 -2.69 7.89 21.44
CA ALA A 264 -3.08 8.00 20.04
C ALA A 264 -4.58 7.80 19.91
N VAL A 265 -5.18 8.53 18.99
CA VAL A 265 -6.55 8.33 18.55
C VAL A 265 -6.58 7.98 17.07
N ALA A 266 -7.30 6.92 16.73
CA ALA A 266 -7.67 6.58 15.37
C ALA A 266 -9.19 6.66 15.23
N MET A 267 -9.66 7.34 14.20
CA MET A 267 -11.08 7.58 13.94
C MET A 267 -11.41 7.17 12.51
N GLY A 268 -12.61 6.66 12.30
CA GLY A 268 -13.00 6.28 10.94
C GLY A 268 -14.47 5.97 10.81
N MET A 269 -14.89 5.86 9.57
CA MET A 269 -16.24 5.46 9.16
C MET A 269 -16.19 4.89 7.75
N THR A 270 -17.08 3.98 7.40
CA THR A 270 -17.23 3.51 6.03
C THR A 270 -17.67 4.64 5.11
N VAL A 271 -17.13 4.64 3.90
CA VAL A 271 -17.45 5.63 2.87
C VAL A 271 -17.65 4.91 1.52
N PRO A 272 -18.26 5.58 0.53
CA PRO A 272 -18.40 5.03 -0.80
C PRO A 272 -17.09 4.47 -1.36
N ASP A 273 -17.14 3.28 -1.93
CA ASP A 273 -15.99 2.60 -2.51
C ASP A 273 -15.56 3.19 -3.85
N VAL A 274 -14.51 2.62 -4.43
CA VAL A 274 -13.87 3.10 -5.68
C VAL A 274 -14.80 3.07 -6.90
N SER A 275 -15.85 2.26 -6.89
CA SER A 275 -16.83 2.16 -7.99
C SER A 275 -17.87 3.29 -7.95
N HIS A 276 -18.03 3.93 -6.79
CA HIS A 276 -19.01 4.98 -6.60
C HIS A 276 -18.60 6.28 -7.33
N ARG A 277 -19.54 6.92 -8.00
CA ARG A 277 -19.33 8.16 -8.79
C ARG A 277 -18.69 9.32 -8.00
N ASP A 278 -19.04 9.43 -6.70
CA ASP A 278 -18.54 10.52 -5.84
C ASP A 278 -17.22 10.18 -5.13
N HIS A 279 -16.68 8.97 -5.32
CA HIS A 279 -15.50 8.51 -4.58
C HIS A 279 -14.29 9.44 -4.75
N ILE A 280 -14.02 9.90 -5.97
CA ILE A 280 -12.88 10.78 -6.25
C ILE A 280 -13.08 12.14 -5.58
N LEU A 281 -14.25 12.75 -5.71
CA LEU A 281 -14.56 14.02 -5.03
C LEU A 281 -14.50 13.89 -3.51
N LEU A 282 -14.95 12.76 -2.96
CA LEU A 282 -14.81 12.45 -1.54
C LEU A 282 -13.34 12.41 -1.11
N ARG A 283 -12.45 11.83 -1.91
CA ARG A 283 -11.00 11.84 -1.64
C ARG A 283 -10.44 13.26 -1.68
N MET A 284 -10.93 14.15 -2.56
CA MET A 284 -10.56 15.57 -2.56
C MET A 284 -11.02 16.26 -1.27
N ALA A 285 -12.26 16.00 -0.81
CA ALA A 285 -12.77 16.51 0.46
C ALA A 285 -11.94 16.02 1.67
N VAL A 286 -11.57 14.74 1.70
CA VAL A 286 -10.70 14.19 2.74
C VAL A 286 -9.29 14.75 2.65
N SER A 287 -8.79 15.05 1.46
CA SER A 287 -7.50 15.75 1.29
C SER A 287 -7.55 17.16 1.87
N ALA A 288 -8.62 17.91 1.63
CA ALA A 288 -8.83 19.21 2.23
C ALA A 288 -8.92 19.13 3.76
N LEU A 289 -9.56 18.09 4.28
CA LEU A 289 -9.69 17.86 5.72
C LEU A 289 -8.33 17.63 6.39
N GLY A 290 -7.54 16.65 5.91
CA GLY A 290 -6.33 16.21 6.60
C GLY A 290 -5.27 15.56 5.71
N GLY A 291 -5.36 15.72 4.37
CA GLY A 291 -4.51 14.98 3.43
C GLY A 291 -3.13 15.60 3.14
N TYR A 292 -2.85 16.81 3.60
CA TYR A 292 -1.59 17.51 3.40
C TYR A 292 -1.31 18.49 4.55
N PHE A 293 -0.11 19.08 4.56
CA PHE A 293 0.34 19.93 5.66
C PHE A 293 -0.55 21.16 5.91
N GLY A 294 -1.00 21.87 4.88
CA GLY A 294 -1.90 23.03 4.99
C GLY A 294 -3.38 22.68 5.04
N SER A 295 -3.75 21.42 5.32
CA SER A 295 -5.14 20.98 5.47
C SER A 295 -5.77 21.48 6.77
N ARG A 296 -7.11 21.51 6.85
CA ARG A 296 -7.87 22.07 7.97
C ARG A 296 -7.49 21.48 9.32
N LEU A 297 -7.36 20.15 9.41
CA LEU A 297 -6.96 19.51 10.67
C LEU A 297 -5.55 19.92 11.11
N ASN A 298 -4.61 20.00 10.18
CA ASN A 298 -3.26 20.44 10.53
C ASN A 298 -3.22 21.91 10.95
N ALA A 299 -3.89 22.79 10.20
CA ALA A 299 -3.93 24.23 10.54
C ALA A 299 -4.56 24.47 11.91
N ASN A 300 -5.73 23.87 12.20
CA ASN A 300 -6.44 24.07 13.47
C ASN A 300 -5.75 23.34 14.65
N ILE A 301 -5.60 22.01 14.52
CA ILE A 301 -5.25 21.16 15.69
C ILE A 301 -3.76 21.19 15.98
N ARG A 302 -2.92 21.24 14.92
CA ARG A 302 -1.46 21.24 15.07
C ARG A 302 -0.88 22.63 15.19
N GLU A 303 -1.23 23.57 14.25
CA GLU A 303 -0.57 24.89 14.16
C GLU A 303 -1.20 25.90 15.12
N ASP A 304 -2.53 26.05 15.09
CA ASP A 304 -3.20 27.08 15.91
C ASP A 304 -3.31 26.66 17.38
N LYS A 305 -3.68 25.40 17.65
CA LYS A 305 -3.94 24.92 19.03
C LYS A 305 -2.79 24.13 19.64
N GLY A 306 -1.85 23.63 18.84
CA GLY A 306 -0.67 22.91 19.33
C GLY A 306 -0.99 21.61 20.07
N LEU A 307 -2.15 20.96 19.80
CA LEU A 307 -2.60 19.78 20.52
C LEU A 307 -1.89 18.49 20.10
N THR A 308 -1.28 18.47 18.92
CA THR A 308 -0.59 17.30 18.36
C THR A 308 0.62 17.71 17.53
N TYR A 309 1.59 16.81 17.40
CA TYR A 309 2.69 16.96 16.44
C TYR A 309 2.28 16.63 15.01
N GLY A 310 1.18 15.91 14.83
CA GLY A 310 0.66 15.58 13.51
C GLY A 310 -0.70 14.88 13.58
N ILE A 311 -1.56 15.29 12.66
CA ILE A 311 -2.85 14.67 12.40
C ILE A 311 -3.01 14.50 10.89
N GLY A 312 -3.58 13.39 10.46
CA GLY A 312 -3.80 13.13 9.04
C GLY A 312 -5.11 12.42 8.78
N ALA A 313 -5.67 12.67 7.58
CA ALA A 313 -6.86 12.01 7.09
C ALA A 313 -6.62 11.40 5.71
N SER A 314 -7.16 10.21 5.46
CA SER A 314 -7.07 9.52 4.18
C SER A 314 -8.29 8.62 3.95
N VAL A 315 -8.56 8.29 2.69
CA VAL A 315 -9.51 7.22 2.34
C VAL A 315 -8.69 5.95 2.06
N ARG A 316 -8.88 4.92 2.88
CA ARG A 316 -8.31 3.60 2.66
C ARG A 316 -9.25 2.78 1.79
N MET A 317 -8.73 2.30 0.67
CA MET A 317 -9.47 1.57 -0.35
C MET A 317 -9.05 0.11 -0.39
N SER A 318 -9.99 -0.75 -0.74
CA SER A 318 -9.77 -2.16 -1.05
C SER A 318 -10.87 -2.68 -1.97
N PRO A 319 -10.72 -3.87 -2.57
CA PRO A 319 -11.79 -4.50 -3.35
C PRO A 319 -13.06 -4.82 -2.53
N GLN A 320 -12.97 -4.81 -1.19
CA GLN A 320 -14.09 -5.12 -0.29
C GLN A 320 -14.86 -3.88 0.18
N GLY A 321 -14.32 -2.68 -0.04
CA GLY A 321 -14.91 -1.41 0.38
C GLY A 321 -13.89 -0.32 0.67
N ALA A 322 -14.37 0.80 1.18
CA ALA A 322 -13.53 1.92 1.57
C ALA A 322 -13.96 2.53 2.91
N TYR A 323 -13.01 3.13 3.61
CA TYR A 323 -13.29 3.86 4.83
C TYR A 323 -12.40 5.10 4.98
N LEU A 324 -12.97 6.15 5.59
CA LEU A 324 -12.22 7.29 6.11
C LEU A 324 -11.36 6.81 7.27
N PHE A 325 -10.11 7.21 7.28
CA PHE A 325 -9.18 6.99 8.38
C PHE A 325 -8.52 8.30 8.77
N ILE A 326 -8.65 8.66 10.04
CA ILE A 326 -8.02 9.83 10.66
C ILE A 326 -7.20 9.35 11.84
N GLN A 327 -5.97 9.83 11.99
CA GLN A 327 -5.11 9.45 13.12
C GLN A 327 -4.31 10.65 13.63
N ALA A 328 -4.19 10.73 14.95
CA ALA A 328 -3.33 11.70 15.66
C ALA A 328 -2.66 11.05 16.88
N GLN A 329 -1.52 11.63 17.29
CA GLN A 329 -0.86 11.32 18.56
C GLN A 329 -0.74 12.63 19.35
N ALA A 330 -1.13 12.60 20.61
CA ALA A 330 -1.15 13.77 21.48
C ALA A 330 -0.83 13.38 22.94
N ASP A 331 -0.67 14.38 23.79
CA ASP A 331 -0.78 14.16 25.23
C ASP A 331 -2.18 13.62 25.56
N GLU A 332 -2.26 12.73 26.54
CA GLU A 332 -3.53 12.09 26.93
C GLU A 332 -4.61 13.13 27.29
N SER A 333 -4.23 14.22 27.91
CA SER A 333 -5.14 15.32 28.31
C SER A 333 -5.81 16.03 27.14
N TYR A 334 -5.25 15.91 25.91
CA TYR A 334 -5.77 16.60 24.72
C TYR A 334 -6.59 15.68 23.80
N ILE A 335 -6.67 14.38 24.05
CA ILE A 335 -7.32 13.42 23.14
C ILE A 335 -8.79 13.77 22.89
N ASP A 336 -9.55 14.08 23.93
CA ASP A 336 -10.97 14.42 23.80
C ASP A 336 -11.14 15.72 22.98
N GLN A 337 -10.26 16.71 23.18
CA GLN A 337 -10.29 17.94 22.40
C GLN A 337 -9.88 17.68 20.93
N VAL A 338 -8.92 16.82 20.66
CA VAL A 338 -8.57 16.41 19.28
C VAL A 338 -9.74 15.75 18.56
N ILE A 339 -10.50 14.92 19.26
CA ILE A 339 -11.71 14.27 18.71
C ILE A 339 -12.78 15.32 18.39
N GLU A 340 -13.06 16.24 19.34
CA GLU A 340 -14.06 17.29 19.18
C GLU A 340 -13.70 18.23 18.02
N GLU A 341 -12.44 18.70 17.96
CA GLU A 341 -11.97 19.56 16.89
C GLU A 341 -11.98 18.87 15.53
N THR A 342 -11.66 17.58 15.49
CA THR A 342 -11.79 16.79 14.25
C THR A 342 -13.23 16.77 13.77
N ALA A 343 -14.19 16.54 14.67
CA ALA A 343 -15.61 16.56 14.33
C ALA A 343 -16.09 17.95 13.87
N ASN A 344 -15.55 19.01 14.46
CA ASN A 344 -15.86 20.40 14.09
C ASN A 344 -15.32 20.73 12.69
N GLU A 345 -14.08 20.34 12.37
CA GLU A 345 -13.48 20.53 11.04
C GLU A 345 -14.21 19.69 9.96
N MET A 346 -14.64 18.47 10.28
CA MET A 346 -15.48 17.70 9.38
C MET A 346 -16.77 18.44 9.06
N ARG A 347 -17.52 18.94 10.08
CA ARG A 347 -18.71 19.76 9.88
C ARG A 347 -18.40 21.06 9.12
N GLY A 348 -17.23 21.63 9.36
CA GLY A 348 -16.74 22.82 8.68
C GLY A 348 -16.67 22.68 7.16
N LEU A 349 -16.38 21.48 6.63
CA LEU A 349 -16.27 21.26 5.19
C LEU A 349 -17.53 21.61 4.39
N TRP A 350 -18.73 21.48 4.98
CA TRP A 350 -19.98 21.85 4.32
C TRP A 350 -20.66 23.09 4.89
N LYS A 351 -20.37 23.46 6.15
CA LYS A 351 -20.91 24.69 6.75
C LYS A 351 -20.16 25.94 6.34
N ILE A 352 -18.83 25.81 6.13
CA ILE A 352 -17.93 26.90 5.78
C ILE A 352 -17.30 26.56 4.44
N ARG A 353 -17.78 27.22 3.37
CA ARG A 353 -17.24 26.98 2.02
C ARG A 353 -15.76 27.27 1.94
N MET A 354 -15.06 26.45 1.21
CA MET A 354 -13.67 26.69 0.85
C MET A 354 -13.56 28.00 0.07
N ASN A 355 -12.61 28.84 0.45
CA ASN A 355 -12.25 30.01 -0.35
C ASN A 355 -11.35 29.59 -1.53
N ASP A 356 -11.12 30.52 -2.47
CA ASP A 356 -10.36 30.25 -3.68
C ASP A 356 -8.90 29.84 -3.38
N HIS A 357 -8.29 30.36 -2.34
CA HIS A 357 -6.93 30.00 -1.93
C HIS A 357 -6.87 28.54 -1.43
N GLU A 358 -7.79 28.14 -0.56
CA GLU A 358 -7.87 26.77 -0.06
C GLU A 358 -8.19 25.80 -1.21
N LEU A 359 -9.13 26.13 -2.07
CA LEU A 359 -9.51 25.32 -3.24
C LEU A 359 -8.30 25.11 -4.17
N LEU A 360 -7.56 26.17 -4.48
CA LEU A 360 -6.37 26.10 -5.31
C LEU A 360 -5.27 25.27 -4.65
N ALA A 361 -5.07 25.39 -3.33
CA ALA A 361 -4.08 24.60 -2.60
C ALA A 361 -4.38 23.09 -2.66
N VAL A 362 -5.64 22.68 -2.50
CA VAL A 362 -6.05 21.28 -2.63
C VAL A 362 -5.83 20.77 -4.05
N ARG A 363 -6.26 21.52 -5.08
CA ARG A 363 -6.07 21.16 -6.50
C ARG A 363 -4.59 20.97 -6.81
N ARG A 364 -3.74 21.93 -6.45
CA ARG A 364 -2.28 21.85 -6.66
C ARG A 364 -1.65 20.68 -5.95
N ASN A 365 -2.05 20.42 -4.70
CA ASN A 365 -1.57 19.26 -3.96
C ASN A 365 -1.90 17.94 -4.68
N GLN A 366 -3.14 17.79 -5.15
CA GLN A 366 -3.54 16.58 -5.90
C GLN A 366 -2.80 16.47 -7.23
N GLN A 367 -2.64 17.57 -7.95
CA GLN A 367 -1.88 17.60 -9.20
C GLN A 367 -0.41 17.20 -9.00
N MET A 368 0.23 17.71 -7.94
CA MET A 368 1.60 17.32 -7.55
C MET A 368 1.70 15.83 -7.19
N ARG A 369 0.68 15.28 -6.53
CA ARG A 369 0.64 13.84 -6.22
C ARG A 369 0.54 12.99 -7.50
N LEU A 370 -0.31 13.40 -8.46
CA LEU A 370 -0.39 12.72 -9.75
C LEU A 370 0.94 12.81 -10.52
N ALA A 371 1.57 14.00 -10.55
CA ALA A 371 2.88 14.17 -11.18
C ALA A 371 3.96 13.29 -10.55
N GLY A 372 3.97 13.18 -9.21
CA GLY A 372 4.91 12.32 -8.48
C GLY A 372 4.77 10.83 -8.80
N MET A 373 3.57 10.36 -9.19
CA MET A 373 3.37 8.97 -9.65
C MET A 373 4.00 8.71 -11.02
N LEU A 374 4.34 9.76 -11.76
CA LEU A 374 4.97 9.70 -13.07
C LEU A 374 6.46 10.05 -13.05
N ASP A 375 7.01 10.35 -11.89
CA ASP A 375 8.41 10.82 -11.74
C ASP A 375 9.44 9.77 -12.18
N SER A 376 9.12 8.49 -12.02
CA SER A 376 9.96 7.39 -12.50
C SER A 376 9.12 6.21 -13.02
N PRO A 377 9.68 5.33 -13.86
CA PRO A 377 8.98 4.12 -14.30
C PRO A 377 8.60 3.22 -13.11
N PHE A 378 9.38 3.26 -12.04
CA PHE A 378 9.13 2.46 -10.84
C PHE A 378 7.99 3.01 -10.00
N ALA A 379 7.87 4.35 -9.85
CA ALA A 379 6.73 5.00 -9.22
C ALA A 379 5.43 4.74 -10.00
N THR A 380 5.50 4.76 -11.33
CA THR A 380 4.37 4.43 -12.20
C THR A 380 3.95 2.96 -12.03
N LEU A 381 4.91 2.04 -11.95
CA LEU A 381 4.64 0.63 -11.66
C LEU A 381 3.99 0.46 -10.28
N ASP A 382 4.51 1.12 -9.24
CA ASP A 382 3.92 1.07 -7.90
C ASP A 382 2.48 1.58 -7.89
N TYR A 383 2.21 2.63 -8.66
CA TYR A 383 0.83 3.10 -8.84
C TYR A 383 -0.07 2.06 -9.52
N CYS A 384 0.40 1.41 -10.61
CA CYS A 384 -0.36 0.34 -11.28
C CYS A 384 -0.69 -0.81 -10.31
N LEU A 385 0.31 -1.27 -9.56
CA LEU A 385 0.14 -2.34 -8.57
C LEU A 385 -0.82 -1.92 -7.45
N ALA A 386 -0.70 -0.70 -6.94
CA ALA A 386 -1.61 -0.16 -5.92
C ALA A 386 -3.06 -0.08 -6.44
N MET A 387 -3.28 0.37 -7.67
CA MET A 387 -4.62 0.43 -8.27
C MET A 387 -5.21 -0.95 -8.47
N GLN A 388 -4.41 -1.92 -8.89
CA GLN A 388 -4.81 -3.32 -8.97
C GLN A 388 -5.21 -3.88 -7.60
N GLN A 389 -4.42 -3.60 -6.55
CA GLN A 389 -4.70 -4.05 -5.17
C GLN A 389 -5.98 -3.44 -4.60
N THR A 390 -6.34 -2.24 -5.00
CA THR A 390 -7.55 -1.55 -4.51
C THR A 390 -8.80 -1.85 -5.34
N GLY A 391 -8.65 -2.52 -6.48
CA GLY A 391 -9.73 -2.75 -7.43
C GLY A 391 -10.11 -1.50 -8.25
N ALA A 392 -9.31 -0.43 -8.19
CA ALA A 392 -9.60 0.85 -8.84
C ALA A 392 -9.38 0.84 -10.37
N GLY A 393 -8.45 -0.02 -10.85
CA GLY A 393 -8.04 -0.01 -12.25
C GLY A 393 -7.09 1.15 -12.58
N ILE A 394 -6.41 1.04 -13.73
CA ILE A 394 -5.39 2.01 -14.18
C ILE A 394 -6.04 3.34 -14.62
N ASP A 395 -7.27 3.30 -15.11
CA ASP A 395 -8.06 4.47 -15.51
C ASP A 395 -8.38 5.41 -14.33
N PHE A 396 -8.15 4.97 -13.10
CA PHE A 396 -8.34 5.80 -11.92
C PHE A 396 -7.44 7.05 -11.91
N PHE A 397 -6.29 7.00 -12.59
CA PHE A 397 -5.43 8.16 -12.77
C PHE A 397 -6.14 9.26 -13.56
N ASP A 398 -6.64 8.92 -14.74
CA ASP A 398 -7.29 9.89 -15.64
C ASP A 398 -8.57 10.43 -14.99
N ARG A 399 -9.38 9.55 -14.41
CA ARG A 399 -10.58 9.94 -13.65
C ARG A 399 -10.28 10.91 -12.51
N THR A 400 -9.13 10.71 -11.82
CA THR A 400 -8.69 11.62 -10.76
C THR A 400 -8.24 12.97 -11.34
N GLN A 401 -7.52 12.94 -12.44
CA GLN A 401 -7.09 14.16 -13.14
C GLN A 401 -8.26 14.96 -13.69
N ASP A 402 -9.21 14.30 -14.35
CA ASP A 402 -10.44 14.94 -14.88
C ASP A 402 -11.27 15.58 -13.77
N ALA A 403 -11.24 15.00 -12.57
CA ALA A 403 -11.95 15.53 -11.42
C ALA A 403 -11.24 16.72 -10.73
N LEU A 404 -10.05 17.14 -11.16
CA LEU A 404 -9.31 18.25 -10.50
C LEU A 404 -10.00 19.62 -10.66
N ASP A 405 -10.93 19.77 -11.59
CA ASP A 405 -11.71 21.01 -11.78
C ASP A 405 -12.95 21.11 -10.85
N PHE A 406 -12.91 20.38 -9.72
CA PHE A 406 -13.98 20.42 -8.73
C PHE A 406 -14.16 21.82 -8.12
N SER A 407 -15.41 22.16 -7.77
CA SER A 407 -15.75 23.42 -7.10
C SER A 407 -15.84 23.26 -5.57
N ALA A 408 -15.86 24.38 -4.86
CA ALA A 408 -16.12 24.39 -3.41
C ALA A 408 -17.51 23.80 -3.07
N ASN A 409 -18.50 23.92 -4.00
CA ASN A 409 -19.81 23.31 -3.82
C ASN A 409 -19.76 21.79 -3.94
N ASP A 410 -18.94 21.25 -4.83
CA ASP A 410 -18.77 19.80 -4.98
C ASP A 410 -18.19 19.19 -3.69
N ILE A 411 -17.19 19.86 -3.12
CA ILE A 411 -16.59 19.43 -1.84
C ILE A 411 -17.61 19.51 -0.71
N ALA A 412 -18.35 20.61 -0.57
CA ALA A 412 -19.36 20.75 0.45
C ALA A 412 -20.44 19.67 0.34
N ARG A 413 -20.93 19.40 -0.87
CA ARG A 413 -21.94 18.36 -1.16
C ARG A 413 -21.48 16.97 -0.73
N VAL A 414 -20.28 16.55 -1.18
CA VAL A 414 -19.79 15.20 -0.84
C VAL A 414 -19.44 15.07 0.62
N ALA A 415 -18.94 16.15 1.26
CA ALA A 415 -18.66 16.15 2.69
C ALA A 415 -19.95 16.02 3.51
N GLU A 416 -21.01 16.76 3.16
CA GLU A 416 -22.31 16.67 3.84
C GLU A 416 -22.94 15.28 3.71
N LEU A 417 -22.85 14.67 2.52
CA LEU A 417 -23.43 13.35 2.26
C LEU A 417 -22.69 12.22 2.97
N TYR A 418 -21.35 12.28 3.01
CA TYR A 418 -20.53 11.10 3.36
C TYR A 418 -19.62 11.27 4.57
N LEU A 419 -19.37 12.49 5.06
CA LEU A 419 -18.42 12.75 6.16
C LEU A 419 -19.12 13.22 7.46
N ASN A 420 -20.24 12.61 7.80
CA ASN A 420 -20.94 12.94 9.05
C ASN A 420 -20.15 12.46 10.28
N PRO A 421 -19.59 13.37 11.13
CA PRO A 421 -18.79 13.00 12.29
C PRO A 421 -19.58 12.22 13.36
N ASP A 422 -20.91 12.29 13.35
CA ASP A 422 -21.74 11.54 14.30
C ASP A 422 -21.70 10.02 14.02
N LYS A 423 -21.17 9.60 12.86
CA LYS A 423 -20.96 8.19 12.49
C LYS A 423 -19.52 7.70 12.73
N LEU A 424 -18.62 8.56 13.23
CA LEU A 424 -17.23 8.15 13.48
C LEU A 424 -17.15 7.11 14.59
N SER A 425 -16.55 5.98 14.29
CA SER A 425 -15.99 5.07 15.30
C SER A 425 -14.62 5.56 15.74
N VAL A 426 -14.30 5.38 17.01
CA VAL A 426 -13.10 5.92 17.65
C VAL A 426 -12.36 4.80 18.37
N SER A 427 -11.06 4.75 18.19
CA SER A 427 -10.16 3.91 18.96
C SER A 427 -9.08 4.76 19.61
N ILE A 428 -8.93 4.64 20.92
CA ILE A 428 -7.96 5.38 21.72
C ILE A 428 -7.00 4.36 22.34
N ALA A 429 -5.70 4.55 22.10
CA ALA A 429 -4.65 3.83 22.80
C ALA A 429 -3.89 4.81 23.69
N ARG A 430 -3.81 4.52 24.98
CA ARG A 430 -3.22 5.40 25.98
C ARG A 430 -2.55 4.64 27.09
N LYS A 431 -1.93 5.33 28.05
CA LYS A 431 -1.38 4.70 29.23
C LYS A 431 -2.48 3.96 30.04
N LEU A 432 -2.11 2.79 30.60
CA LEU A 432 -2.94 2.04 31.53
C LEU A 432 -3.17 2.81 32.81
#